data_9973b82b870cd32a5decf768a20e19c2
#
_entry.id   9973b82b870cd32a5decf768a20e19c2
#
_cell.length_a   1.000
_cell.length_b   1.000
_cell.length_c   1.000
_cell.angle_alpha   90.00
_cell.angle_beta   90.00
_cell.angle_gamma   90.00
#
_symmetry.space_group_name_H-M   'P 1'
#
loop_
_entity.id
_entity.type
_entity.pdbx_description
1 polymer ?
#
loop_
_entity_poly.entity_id
_entity_poly.type
_entity_poly.pdbx_seq_one_letter_code
_entity_poly.pdbx_strand_id
1 'polypeptide(L)'
;MAFDHQIDGTELLPKRTTKSRFRARIFAEWNHACAYCAESADTLDHVVARVAGGLTVAENLVPACRRCNGAKSSTDWRHWFAAQDWHCLEREARIDRWIS
;
A
#
# COMPACT_ATOMS: atom_id res chain seq x y z
N MET A 1 -6.87 -33.86 -4.31
CA MET A 1 -6.98 -33.41 -3.72
C MET A 1 -6.84 -33.16 -3.34
N ALA A 2 -6.69 -32.82 -3.58
CA ALA A 2 -6.63 -32.24 -2.94
C ALA A 2 -6.27 -31.99 -2.69
N PHE A 3 -5.99 -31.76 -2.63
CA PHE A 3 -5.86 -31.41 -1.91
C PHE A 3 -5.83 -30.95 -1.82
N ASP A 4 -5.83 -30.74 -2.11
CA ASP A 4 -5.94 -30.25 -1.60
C ASP A 4 -5.94 -29.92 -1.45
N HIS A 5 -5.82 -29.76 -1.54
CA HIS A 5 -6.02 -29.29 -0.85
C HIS A 5 -5.93 -28.88 -0.63
N GLN A 6 -6.02 -28.86 -0.86
CA GLN A 6 -6.10 -28.40 -0.38
C GLN A 6 -5.80 -28.07 -0.09
N ILE A 7 -5.74 -27.96 -0.14
CA ILE A 7 -5.57 -27.63 0.40
C ILE A 7 -5.30 -27.32 0.43
N ASP A 8 -5.41 -26.98 0.09
CA ASP A 8 -5.39 -26.63 0.39
C ASP A 8 -5.19 -26.23 0.74
N GLY A 9 -5.58 -26.09 0.51
CA GLY A 9 -5.67 -25.60 1.73
C GLY A 9 -5.21 -24.22 2.14
N THR A 10 -5.80 -23.17 1.65
CA THR A 10 -5.45 -21.81 2.01
C THR A 10 -5.72 -21.56 3.50
N GLU A 11 -6.80 -22.06 4.01
CA GLU A 11 -7.14 -21.87 5.41
C GLU A 11 -6.17 -22.56 6.34
N LEU A 12 -5.35 -23.43 5.80
CA LEU A 12 -4.31 -24.10 6.57
C LEU A 12 -3.03 -23.27 6.67
N LEU A 13 -2.95 -22.17 5.95
CA LEU A 13 -1.77 -21.33 5.95
C LEU A 13 -1.73 -20.47 7.21
N PRO A 14 -0.53 -20.26 7.77
CA PRO A 14 -0.41 -19.32 8.89
C PRO A 14 -0.84 -17.93 8.49
N LYS A 15 -1.41 -17.22 9.44
CA LYS A 15 -1.83 -15.85 9.23
C LYS A 15 -0.68 -14.99 8.69
N ARG A 16 0.51 -15.20 9.22
CA ARG A 16 1.69 -14.44 8.81
C ARG A 16 2.03 -14.65 7.33
N THR A 17 1.88 -15.89 6.84
CA THR A 17 2.14 -16.18 5.44
C THR A 17 1.16 -15.42 4.55
N THR A 18 -0.11 -15.39 4.95
CA THR A 18 -1.14 -14.66 4.22
C THR A 18 -0.84 -13.17 4.17
N LYS A 19 -0.41 -12.60 5.29
CA LYS A 19 -0.01 -11.18 5.35
C LYS A 19 1.17 -10.91 4.44
N SER A 20 2.16 -11.80 4.42
CA SER A 20 3.33 -11.65 3.57
C SER A 20 2.95 -11.63 2.09
N ARG A 21 2.04 -12.52 1.67
CA ARG A 21 1.59 -12.56 0.29
C ARG A 21 0.82 -11.30 -0.09
N PHE A 22 -0.04 -10.86 0.78
CA PHE A 22 -0.84 -9.65 0.59
C PHE A 22 0.08 -8.46 0.38
N ARG A 23 1.06 -8.33 1.25
CA ARG A 23 2.06 -7.27 1.19
C ARG A 23 2.85 -7.35 -0.11
N ALA A 24 3.32 -8.53 -0.46
CA ALA A 24 4.13 -8.74 -1.66
C ALA A 24 3.37 -8.34 -2.93
N ARG A 25 2.08 -8.64 -2.98
CA ARG A 25 1.24 -8.28 -4.13
C ARG A 25 1.17 -6.78 -4.32
N ILE A 26 0.98 -6.05 -3.23
CA ILE A 26 0.90 -4.59 -3.31
C ILE A 26 2.22 -4.02 -3.82
N PHE A 27 3.35 -4.49 -3.27
CA PHE A 27 4.65 -4.02 -3.73
C PHE A 27 4.88 -4.34 -5.20
N ALA A 28 4.46 -5.53 -5.64
CA ALA A 28 4.64 -5.91 -7.04
C ALA A 28 3.82 -5.01 -7.98
N GLU A 29 2.59 -4.68 -7.59
CA GLU A 29 1.73 -3.81 -8.40
C GLU A 29 2.33 -2.42 -8.61
N TRP A 30 3.14 -1.97 -7.66
CA TRP A 30 3.75 -0.65 -7.70
C TRP A 30 5.25 -0.71 -8.02
N ASN A 31 5.74 -1.86 -8.50
CA ASN A 31 7.15 -2.06 -8.87
C ASN A 31 8.10 -1.69 -7.73
N HIS A 32 7.68 -1.92 -6.49
CA HIS A 32 8.46 -1.63 -5.28
C HIS A 32 8.87 -0.16 -5.16
N ALA A 33 8.15 0.72 -5.83
CA ALA A 33 8.43 2.16 -5.79
C ALA A 33 7.45 2.86 -4.89
N CYS A 34 7.93 3.88 -4.18
CA CYS A 34 7.08 4.73 -3.36
C CYS A 34 6.02 5.39 -4.23
N ALA A 35 4.76 5.28 -3.83
CA ALA A 35 3.66 5.86 -4.61
C ALA A 35 3.76 7.38 -4.71
N TYR A 36 4.44 8.02 -3.77
CA TYR A 36 4.53 9.47 -3.71
C TYR A 36 5.78 10.02 -4.41
N CYS A 37 6.96 9.51 -4.09
CA CYS A 37 8.20 10.06 -4.62
C CYS A 37 8.89 9.16 -5.66
N ALA A 38 8.38 7.96 -5.90
CA ALA A 38 8.91 7.00 -6.86
C ALA A 38 10.24 6.37 -6.47
N GLU A 39 10.79 6.70 -5.32
CA GLU A 39 12.00 6.05 -4.82
C GLU A 39 11.67 4.65 -4.33
N SER A 40 12.71 3.85 -4.08
CA SER A 40 12.53 2.52 -3.55
C SER A 40 11.74 2.56 -2.24
N ALA A 41 10.81 1.63 -2.07
CA ALA A 41 9.95 1.60 -0.90
C ALA A 41 9.92 0.22 -0.27
N ASP A 42 9.94 0.20 1.06
CA ASP A 42 9.87 -1.06 1.82
C ASP A 42 8.81 -1.03 2.91
N THR A 43 7.99 0.02 2.97
CA THR A 43 6.88 0.08 3.92
C THR A 43 5.58 0.28 3.16
N LEU A 44 4.46 0.02 3.84
CA LEU A 44 3.13 0.28 3.30
C LEU A 44 2.51 1.44 4.07
N ASP A 45 1.85 2.31 3.35
CA ASP A 45 1.16 3.45 3.91
C ASP A 45 -0.35 3.31 3.69
N HIS A 46 -1.13 3.65 4.71
CA HIS A 46 -2.58 3.80 4.54
C HIS A 46 -2.81 5.15 3.90
N VAL A 47 -3.26 5.17 2.64
CA VAL A 47 -3.49 6.44 1.93
C VAL A 47 -4.45 7.31 2.73
N VAL A 48 -5.60 6.73 3.10
CA VAL A 48 -6.48 7.35 4.10
C VAL A 48 -6.06 6.77 5.45
N ALA A 49 -5.58 7.61 6.34
CA ALA A 49 -5.03 7.18 7.61
C ALA A 49 -6.07 6.42 8.44
N ARG A 50 -5.60 5.47 9.24
CA ARG A 50 -6.49 4.67 10.08
C ARG A 50 -7.31 5.56 11.02
N VAL A 51 -6.69 6.60 11.58
CA VAL A 51 -7.39 7.51 12.50
C VAL A 51 -8.48 8.31 11.77
N ALA A 52 -8.40 8.39 10.45
CA ALA A 52 -9.41 9.07 9.64
C ALA A 52 -10.42 8.08 9.04
N GLY A 53 -10.42 6.84 9.50
CA GLY A 53 -11.35 5.83 9.05
C GLY A 53 -10.84 4.94 7.94
N GLY A 54 -9.57 5.06 7.58
CA GLY A 54 -8.98 4.24 6.52
C GLY A 54 -8.89 2.78 6.92
N LEU A 55 -9.23 1.90 5.98
CA LEU A 55 -9.22 0.47 6.19
C LEU A 55 -7.89 -0.14 5.79
N THR A 56 -7.56 -1.29 6.40
CA THR A 56 -6.37 -2.03 6.03
C THR A 56 -6.75 -3.03 4.94
N VAL A 57 -6.93 -2.50 3.74
CA VAL A 57 -7.27 -3.28 2.55
C VAL A 57 -6.35 -2.83 1.42
N ALA A 58 -6.18 -3.71 0.41
CA ALA A 58 -5.25 -3.41 -0.69
C ALA A 58 -5.55 -2.06 -1.32
N GLU A 59 -6.82 -1.73 -1.49
CA GLU A 59 -7.25 -0.49 -2.14
C GLU A 59 -6.93 0.76 -1.35
N ASN A 60 -6.44 0.62 -0.12
CA ASN A 60 -6.04 1.76 0.70
C ASN A 60 -4.58 1.68 1.11
N LEU A 61 -3.82 0.73 0.59
CA LEU A 61 -2.42 0.55 0.94
C LEU A 61 -1.55 0.74 -0.28
N VAL A 62 -0.51 1.53 -0.14
CA VAL A 62 0.47 1.76 -1.20
C VAL A 62 1.87 1.61 -0.64
N PRO A 63 2.84 1.20 -1.47
CA PRO A 63 4.24 1.25 -1.02
C PRO A 63 4.63 2.69 -0.76
N ALA A 64 5.39 2.91 0.28
CA ALA A 64 5.90 4.23 0.59
C ALA A 64 7.29 4.09 1.20
N CYS A 65 8.19 5.01 0.86
CA CYS A 65 9.46 5.05 1.52
C CYS A 65 9.25 5.59 2.93
N ARG A 66 10.21 5.31 3.82
CA ARG A 66 10.06 5.71 5.22
C ARG A 66 9.94 7.21 5.38
N ARG A 67 10.65 7.96 4.54
CA ARG A 67 10.60 9.42 4.59
C ARG A 67 9.19 9.92 4.28
N CYS A 68 8.60 9.46 3.19
CA CYS A 68 7.25 9.88 2.81
C CYS A 68 6.21 9.41 3.82
N ASN A 69 6.33 8.15 4.24
CA ASN A 69 5.39 7.59 5.20
C ASN A 69 5.39 8.37 6.50
N GLY A 70 6.59 8.65 7.03
CA GLY A 70 6.73 9.42 8.25
C GLY A 70 6.28 10.87 8.11
N ALA A 71 6.64 11.51 7.00
CA ALA A 71 6.28 12.91 6.76
C ALA A 71 4.78 13.09 6.59
N LYS A 72 4.15 12.17 5.86
CA LYS A 72 2.70 12.22 5.63
C LYS A 72 1.94 11.96 6.93
N SER A 73 2.36 10.94 7.67
CA SER A 73 1.70 10.56 8.91
C SER A 73 0.19 10.42 8.68
N SER A 74 -0.66 11.06 9.48
CA SER A 74 -2.10 11.00 9.36
C SER A 74 -2.70 12.18 8.61
N THR A 75 -1.88 12.97 7.98
CA THR A 75 -2.35 14.12 7.19
C THR A 75 -3.13 13.63 5.96
N ASP A 76 -4.11 14.41 5.53
CA ASP A 76 -4.81 14.11 4.28
C ASP A 76 -3.79 13.95 3.16
N TRP A 77 -3.85 12.81 2.46
CA TRP A 77 -2.79 12.45 1.51
C TRP A 77 -2.68 13.43 0.34
N ARG A 78 -3.81 13.88 -0.17
CA ARG A 78 -3.82 14.76 -1.33
C ARG A 78 -3.25 16.13 -0.98
N HIS A 79 -3.63 16.65 0.16
CA HIS A 79 -3.12 17.91 0.64
C HIS A 79 -1.61 17.83 0.90
N TRP A 80 -1.19 16.79 1.61
CA TRP A 80 0.22 16.61 1.93
C TRP A 80 1.06 16.45 0.66
N PHE A 81 0.58 15.59 -0.27
CA PHE A 81 1.35 15.29 -1.49
C PHE A 81 1.49 16.53 -2.35
N ALA A 82 0.42 17.30 -2.50
CA ALA A 82 0.45 18.52 -3.32
C ALA A 82 1.48 19.54 -2.84
N ALA A 83 1.83 19.50 -1.56
CA ALA A 83 2.78 20.44 -0.97
C ALA A 83 4.23 20.01 -1.13
N GLN A 84 4.50 18.82 -1.67
CA GLN A 84 5.86 18.31 -1.76
C GLN A 84 6.52 18.75 -3.07
N ASP A 85 7.85 18.97 -3.01
CA ASP A 85 8.62 19.35 -4.21
C ASP A 85 8.55 18.28 -5.28
N TRP A 86 8.38 17.02 -4.89
CA TRP A 86 8.32 15.90 -5.82
C TRP A 86 6.89 15.52 -6.21
N HIS A 87 5.94 16.38 -5.94
CA HIS A 87 4.56 16.14 -6.34
C HIS A 87 4.48 15.86 -7.85
N CYS A 88 3.64 14.92 -8.22
CA CYS A 88 3.52 14.48 -9.61
C CYS A 88 2.05 14.16 -9.88
N LEU A 89 1.48 14.85 -10.85
CA LEU A 89 0.06 14.66 -11.17
C LEU A 89 -0.25 13.25 -11.63
N GLU A 90 0.68 12.62 -12.34
CA GLU A 90 0.47 11.24 -12.78
C GLU A 90 0.42 10.28 -11.61
N ARG A 91 1.29 10.46 -10.64
CA ARG A 91 1.28 9.60 -9.46
C ARG A 91 0.06 9.88 -8.59
N GLU A 92 -0.33 11.15 -8.48
CA GLU A 92 -1.54 11.48 -7.75
C GLU A 92 -2.76 10.80 -8.39
N ALA A 93 -2.86 10.85 -9.71
CA ALA A 93 -3.97 10.21 -10.43
C ALA A 93 -3.94 8.70 -10.24
N ARG A 94 -2.76 8.10 -10.21
CA ARG A 94 -2.63 6.66 -10.00
C ARG A 94 -3.09 6.25 -8.62
N ILE A 95 -2.70 7.03 -7.60
CA ILE A 95 -3.16 6.77 -6.24
C ILE A 95 -4.67 6.88 -6.17
N ASP A 96 -5.20 7.92 -6.79
CA ASP A 96 -6.65 8.17 -6.80
C ASP A 96 -7.40 6.99 -7.41
N ARG A 97 -6.92 6.47 -8.53
CA ARG A 97 -7.52 5.29 -9.16
C ARG A 97 -7.40 4.05 -8.28
N TRP A 98 -6.28 3.93 -7.60
CA TRP A 98 -6.03 2.76 -6.75
C TRP A 98 -7.01 2.70 -5.58
N ILE A 99 -7.30 3.84 -4.96
CA ILE A 99 -8.16 3.89 -3.79
C ILE A 99 -9.65 4.06 -4.13
N SER A 100 -9.97 4.24 -5.39
CA SER A 100 -11.37 4.43 -5.81
C SER A 100 -12.20 3.18 -5.73
#